data_a45151f7d43db467877afa25cf47cf6f
#
_entry.id   a45151f7d43db467877afa25cf47cf6f
#
_cell.length_a   1.000
_cell.length_b   1.000
_cell.length_c   1.000
_cell.angle_alpha   90.00
_cell.angle_beta   90.00
_cell.angle_gamma   90.00
#
_symmetry.space_group_name_H-M   'P 1'
#
loop_
_entity.id
_entity.type
_entity.pdbx_description
1 polymer ?
#
loop_
_entity_poly.entity_id
_entity_poly.type
_entity_poly.pdbx_seq_one_letter_code
_entity_poly.pdbx_strand_id
1 'polypeptide(L)'
;KIMAQLKSVIKVYFNGDNQVFSALVLKLRLLVEQLKAYELHYIKKENILFPYIEKAFPQFRCLQLMWSFHDDFRRILKVLEIILQNELPDKEVLNKEIGKLFFVVLPIIFREEQIVFPVALRAIPEEAWTEMLDQSHETGWCYIEQPDKAFNRQKVSYDLNGKINLGTGFLNPEQLILLLDKLTVDITFIDENDEVLYFSGAKDRIFPRSKAIIGRKVQNCHPPESVHYVNEIITAFRNGKKDNADFWIQLKDRFIYIRYFALRNEQHI
;
A
#
# COMPACT_ATOMS: atom_id res chain seq x y z
N LYS A 1 -21.62 6.50 3.66
CA LYS A 1 -22.80 6.21 2.82
C LYS A 1 -22.93 4.71 2.56
N ILE A 2 -21.93 4.01 1.99
CA ILE A 2 -21.97 2.57 1.66
C ILE A 2 -22.23 1.72 2.93
N MET A 3 -21.52 1.97 4.02
CA MET A 3 -21.71 1.25 5.30
C MET A 3 -23.15 1.40 5.85
N ALA A 4 -23.76 2.57 5.70
CA ALA A 4 -25.16 2.77 6.08
C ALA A 4 -26.13 1.97 5.20
N GLN A 5 -25.89 1.92 3.89
CA GLN A 5 -26.65 1.09 2.96
C GLN A 5 -26.48 -0.39 3.28
N LEU A 6 -25.25 -0.84 3.55
CA LEU A 6 -24.94 -2.22 3.95
C LEU A 6 -25.74 -2.59 5.21
N LYS A 7 -25.73 -1.73 6.24
CA LYS A 7 -26.50 -1.92 7.48
C LYS A 7 -28.01 -2.07 7.19
N SER A 8 -28.55 -1.24 6.31
CA SER A 8 -29.97 -1.30 5.94
C SER A 8 -30.31 -2.61 5.24
N VAL A 9 -29.52 -3.02 4.23
CA VAL A 9 -29.76 -4.26 3.47
C VAL A 9 -29.68 -5.49 4.37
N ILE A 10 -28.69 -5.53 5.25
CA ILE A 10 -28.53 -6.62 6.21
C ILE A 10 -29.70 -6.73 7.15
N LYS A 11 -30.18 -5.62 7.69
CA LYS A 11 -31.35 -5.62 8.57
C LYS A 11 -32.57 -6.24 7.87
N VAL A 12 -32.78 -5.96 6.60
CA VAL A 12 -33.85 -6.56 5.80
C VAL A 12 -33.58 -8.04 5.53
N TYR A 13 -32.32 -8.40 5.20
CA TYR A 13 -31.91 -9.78 4.92
C TYR A 13 -32.17 -10.73 6.11
N PHE A 14 -31.86 -10.28 7.35
CA PHE A 14 -32.05 -11.10 8.54
C PHE A 14 -33.48 -11.14 9.06
N ASN A 15 -34.28 -10.10 8.80
CA ASN A 15 -35.67 -9.99 9.28
C ASN A 15 -36.72 -10.34 8.23
N GLY A 16 -36.34 -10.60 6.96
CA GLY A 16 -37.27 -10.83 5.85
C GLY A 16 -37.53 -12.30 5.54
N ASP A 17 -38.67 -12.53 4.86
CA ASP A 17 -39.05 -13.84 4.32
C ASP A 17 -38.20 -14.24 3.11
N ASN A 18 -38.10 -15.56 2.86
CA ASN A 18 -37.21 -16.18 1.87
C ASN A 18 -37.42 -15.71 0.39
N GLN A 19 -38.54 -15.08 0.09
CA GLN A 19 -38.86 -14.69 -1.30
C GLN A 19 -38.03 -13.53 -1.89
N VAL A 20 -37.24 -12.81 -1.07
CA VAL A 20 -36.48 -11.64 -1.50
C VAL A 20 -34.96 -11.86 -1.36
N PHE A 21 -34.51 -13.05 -0.95
CA PHE A 21 -33.10 -13.28 -0.62
C PHE A 21 -32.14 -13.08 -1.78
N SER A 22 -32.44 -13.58 -2.97
CA SER A 22 -31.54 -13.47 -4.12
C SER A 22 -31.27 -12.00 -4.51
N ALA A 23 -32.30 -11.16 -4.46
CA ALA A 23 -32.15 -9.72 -4.74
C ALA A 23 -31.30 -9.01 -3.66
N LEU A 24 -31.45 -9.42 -2.39
CA LEU A 24 -30.67 -8.85 -1.28
C LEU A 24 -29.20 -9.32 -1.33
N VAL A 25 -28.95 -10.58 -1.67
CA VAL A 25 -27.59 -11.10 -1.89
C VAL A 25 -26.91 -10.37 -3.03
N LEU A 26 -27.58 -10.15 -4.15
CA LEU A 26 -27.05 -9.35 -5.26
C LEU A 26 -26.69 -7.93 -4.81
N LYS A 27 -27.56 -7.30 -4.02
CA LYS A 27 -27.31 -5.96 -3.48
C LYS A 27 -26.12 -5.95 -2.51
N LEU A 28 -25.95 -6.99 -1.70
CA LEU A 28 -24.78 -7.15 -0.81
C LEU A 28 -23.50 -7.30 -1.64
N ARG A 29 -23.50 -8.10 -2.72
CA ARG A 29 -22.36 -8.22 -3.65
C ARG A 29 -21.95 -6.86 -4.20
N LEU A 30 -22.90 -6.08 -4.70
CA LEU A 30 -22.64 -4.75 -5.24
C LEU A 30 -22.05 -3.80 -4.20
N LEU A 31 -22.51 -3.85 -2.95
CA LEU A 31 -21.99 -3.02 -1.87
C LEU A 31 -20.57 -3.45 -1.44
N VAL A 32 -20.30 -4.75 -1.42
CA VAL A 32 -18.95 -5.29 -1.14
C VAL A 32 -17.99 -4.88 -2.26
N GLU A 33 -18.39 -4.99 -3.51
CA GLU A 33 -17.59 -4.55 -4.66
C GLU A 33 -17.32 -3.04 -4.61
N GLN A 34 -18.30 -2.24 -4.27
CA GLN A 34 -18.08 -0.80 -4.03
C GLN A 34 -17.09 -0.55 -2.90
N LEU A 35 -17.13 -1.32 -1.81
CA LEU A 35 -16.18 -1.17 -0.71
C LEU A 35 -14.75 -1.54 -1.12
N LYS A 36 -14.55 -2.46 -2.06
CA LYS A 36 -13.21 -2.79 -2.58
C LYS A 36 -12.52 -1.58 -3.21
N ALA A 37 -13.26 -0.71 -3.89
CA ALA A 37 -12.70 0.51 -4.45
C ALA A 37 -12.08 1.42 -3.35
N TYR A 38 -12.50 1.27 -2.08
CA TYR A 38 -11.93 2.01 -0.96
C TYR A 38 -10.49 1.61 -0.63
N GLU A 39 -10.02 0.49 -1.15
CA GLU A 39 -8.62 0.07 -1.03
C GLU A 39 -7.64 1.14 -1.53
N LEU A 40 -7.99 1.87 -2.60
CA LEU A 40 -7.17 2.97 -3.11
C LEU A 40 -6.91 4.05 -2.05
N HIS A 41 -7.90 4.33 -1.20
CA HIS A 41 -7.75 5.28 -0.10
C HIS A 41 -6.73 4.78 0.94
N TYR A 42 -6.74 3.48 1.26
CA TYR A 42 -5.75 2.89 2.16
C TYR A 42 -4.35 2.87 1.55
N ILE A 43 -4.22 2.49 0.29
CA ILE A 43 -2.95 2.51 -0.45
C ILE A 43 -2.32 3.91 -0.43
N LYS A 44 -3.12 4.98 -0.64
CA LYS A 44 -2.62 6.36 -0.56
C LYS A 44 -2.12 6.71 0.83
N LYS A 45 -2.86 6.36 1.89
CA LYS A 45 -2.41 6.62 3.25
C LYS A 45 -1.11 5.88 3.56
N GLU A 46 -1.05 4.61 3.23
CA GLU A 46 0.09 3.76 3.49
C GLU A 46 1.36 4.20 2.75
N ASN A 47 1.22 4.60 1.49
CA ASN A 47 2.37 4.89 0.63
C ASN A 47 2.68 6.39 0.47
N ILE A 48 1.75 7.29 0.81
CA ILE A 48 1.94 8.72 0.69
C ILE A 48 1.86 9.38 2.07
N LEU A 49 0.70 9.36 2.74
CA LEU A 49 0.49 10.12 3.96
C LEU A 49 1.36 9.64 5.14
N PHE A 50 1.40 8.32 5.38
CA PHE A 50 2.13 7.77 6.52
C PHE A 50 3.63 8.06 6.48
N PRO A 51 4.34 7.97 5.34
CA PRO A 51 5.74 8.37 5.26
C PRO A 51 6.00 9.82 5.67
N TYR A 52 5.12 10.75 5.32
CA TYR A 52 5.27 12.15 5.74
C TYR A 52 5.05 12.32 7.24
N ILE A 53 4.06 11.63 7.82
CA ILE A 53 3.84 11.66 9.27
C ILE A 53 5.03 11.03 10.00
N GLU A 54 5.56 9.90 9.53
CA GLU A 54 6.71 9.22 10.13
C GLU A 54 7.97 10.08 10.11
N LYS A 55 8.22 10.82 9.03
CA LYS A 55 9.33 11.77 8.94
C LYS A 55 9.18 12.93 9.93
N ALA A 56 7.95 13.47 10.06
CA ALA A 56 7.68 14.58 10.97
C ALA A 56 7.60 14.13 12.44
N PHE A 57 7.19 12.89 12.68
CA PHE A 57 6.92 12.34 14.01
C PHE A 57 7.38 10.88 14.13
N PRO A 58 8.70 10.60 14.20
CA PRO A 58 9.25 9.23 14.19
C PRO A 58 8.74 8.32 15.32
N GLN A 59 8.21 8.91 16.39
CA GLN A 59 7.67 8.17 17.55
C GLN A 59 6.19 7.81 17.41
N PHE A 60 5.53 8.19 16.31
CA PHE A 60 4.09 8.01 16.12
C PHE A 60 3.76 6.58 15.66
N ARG A 61 3.78 5.63 16.59
CA ARG A 61 3.62 4.19 16.32
C ARG A 61 2.20 3.77 15.94
N CYS A 62 1.19 4.64 16.06
CA CYS A 62 -0.20 4.26 15.74
C CYS A 62 -0.39 3.91 14.25
N LEU A 63 0.50 4.35 13.37
CA LEU A 63 0.42 4.04 11.94
C LEU A 63 0.60 2.54 11.64
N GLN A 64 1.44 1.84 12.41
CA GLN A 64 1.58 0.38 12.30
C GLN A 64 0.26 -0.34 12.64
N LEU A 65 -0.47 0.17 13.63
CA LEU A 65 -1.78 -0.35 13.97
C LEU A 65 -2.80 -0.07 12.86
N MET A 66 -2.73 1.09 12.21
CA MET A 66 -3.59 1.39 11.07
C MET A 66 -3.36 0.43 9.90
N TRP A 67 -2.10 0.07 9.61
CA TRP A 67 -1.76 -0.96 8.63
C TRP A 67 -2.47 -2.28 8.92
N SER A 68 -2.41 -2.76 10.15
CA SER A 68 -3.07 -3.99 10.57
C SER A 68 -4.58 -3.96 10.33
N PHE A 69 -5.24 -2.83 10.62
CA PHE A 69 -6.67 -2.67 10.36
C PHE A 69 -7.01 -2.62 8.86
N HIS A 70 -6.14 -2.02 8.04
CA HIS A 70 -6.33 -2.04 6.59
C HIS A 70 -6.23 -3.46 6.03
N ASP A 71 -5.31 -4.27 6.55
CA ASP A 71 -5.19 -5.68 6.16
C ASP A 71 -6.38 -6.52 6.64
N ASP A 72 -6.89 -6.26 7.85
CA ASP A 72 -8.13 -6.88 8.33
C ASP A 72 -9.30 -6.55 7.41
N PHE A 73 -9.43 -5.30 6.98
CA PHE A 73 -10.45 -4.88 6.02
C PHE A 73 -10.34 -5.67 4.70
N ARG A 74 -9.14 -5.73 4.11
CA ARG A 74 -8.89 -6.47 2.86
C ARG A 74 -9.27 -7.95 3.00
N ARG A 75 -8.87 -8.57 4.10
CA ARG A 75 -9.15 -9.98 4.40
C ARG A 75 -10.64 -10.23 4.55
N ILE A 76 -11.36 -9.39 5.30
CA ILE A 76 -12.80 -9.53 5.51
C ILE A 76 -13.56 -9.37 4.19
N LEU A 77 -13.21 -8.40 3.35
CA LEU A 77 -13.84 -8.23 2.04
C LEU A 77 -13.64 -9.47 1.16
N LYS A 78 -12.44 -10.04 1.14
CA LYS A 78 -12.16 -11.27 0.39
C LYS A 78 -13.01 -12.45 0.88
N VAL A 79 -13.18 -12.59 2.18
CA VAL A 79 -14.05 -13.62 2.77
C VAL A 79 -15.52 -13.39 2.40
N LEU A 80 -15.99 -12.13 2.48
CA LEU A 80 -17.35 -11.78 2.09
C LEU A 80 -17.63 -12.04 0.60
N GLU A 81 -16.66 -11.77 -0.28
CA GLU A 81 -16.78 -12.12 -1.70
C GLU A 81 -17.03 -13.62 -1.89
N ILE A 82 -16.23 -14.47 -1.21
CA ILE A 82 -16.37 -15.93 -1.31
C ILE A 82 -17.76 -16.38 -0.79
N ILE A 83 -18.17 -15.88 0.38
CA ILE A 83 -19.48 -16.22 0.96
C ILE A 83 -20.62 -15.82 0.02
N LEU A 84 -20.55 -14.64 -0.55
CA LEU A 84 -21.56 -14.08 -1.42
C LEU A 84 -21.55 -14.65 -2.86
N GLN A 85 -20.61 -15.54 -3.24
CA GLN A 85 -20.69 -16.33 -4.47
C GLN A 85 -21.88 -17.31 -4.45
N ASN A 86 -22.29 -17.75 -3.27
CA ASN A 86 -23.46 -18.60 -3.12
C ASN A 86 -24.74 -17.75 -3.28
N GLU A 87 -25.76 -18.32 -3.92
CA GLU A 87 -27.08 -17.69 -4.04
C GLU A 87 -27.80 -17.62 -2.68
N LEU A 88 -27.55 -18.61 -1.82
CA LEU A 88 -28.09 -18.70 -0.47
C LEU A 88 -26.92 -18.88 0.52
N PRO A 89 -26.22 -17.80 0.87
CA PRO A 89 -25.14 -17.88 1.84
C PRO A 89 -25.66 -18.23 3.24
N ASP A 90 -24.84 -18.93 3.99
CA ASP A 90 -25.12 -19.22 5.41
C ASP A 90 -25.27 -17.90 6.17
N LYS A 91 -26.44 -17.73 6.82
CA LYS A 91 -26.81 -16.49 7.52
C LYS A 91 -25.90 -16.20 8.69
N GLU A 92 -25.51 -17.20 9.48
CA GLU A 92 -24.68 -16.99 10.66
C GLU A 92 -23.26 -16.60 10.26
N VAL A 93 -22.70 -17.29 9.28
CA VAL A 93 -21.37 -16.97 8.73
C VAL A 93 -21.35 -15.59 8.12
N LEU A 94 -22.33 -15.24 7.30
CA LEU A 94 -22.47 -13.93 6.69
C LEU A 94 -22.58 -12.81 7.75
N ASN A 95 -23.45 -13.01 8.76
CA ASN A 95 -23.63 -12.03 9.84
C ASN A 95 -22.34 -11.79 10.62
N LYS A 96 -21.63 -12.86 10.93
CA LYS A 96 -20.34 -12.79 11.64
C LYS A 96 -19.32 -11.98 10.86
N GLU A 97 -19.14 -12.25 9.57
CA GLU A 97 -18.14 -11.55 8.76
C GLU A 97 -18.52 -10.08 8.50
N ILE A 98 -19.80 -9.80 8.31
CA ILE A 98 -20.29 -8.42 8.22
C ILE A 98 -20.12 -7.70 9.57
N GLY A 99 -20.38 -8.34 10.68
CA GLY A 99 -20.11 -7.80 12.00
C GLY A 99 -18.64 -7.41 12.18
N LYS A 100 -17.71 -8.27 11.77
CA LYS A 100 -16.27 -7.96 11.75
C LYS A 100 -15.96 -6.74 10.86
N LEU A 101 -16.58 -6.64 9.67
CA LEU A 101 -16.38 -5.49 8.79
C LEU A 101 -16.76 -4.17 9.47
N PHE A 102 -17.91 -4.11 10.14
CA PHE A 102 -18.30 -2.93 10.90
C PHE A 102 -17.34 -2.62 12.05
N PHE A 103 -16.90 -3.67 12.74
CA PHE A 103 -15.98 -3.55 13.87
C PHE A 103 -14.59 -3.08 13.45
N VAL A 104 -14.18 -3.31 12.21
CA VAL A 104 -12.92 -2.81 11.66
C VAL A 104 -13.07 -1.41 11.05
N VAL A 105 -14.07 -1.20 10.20
CA VAL A 105 -14.20 0.04 9.42
C VAL A 105 -14.53 1.25 10.28
N LEU A 106 -15.48 1.14 11.22
CA LEU A 106 -15.88 2.28 12.04
C LEU A 106 -14.75 2.81 12.95
N PRO A 107 -13.97 1.96 13.63
CA PRO A 107 -12.81 2.43 14.37
C PRO A 107 -11.69 3.01 13.48
N ILE A 108 -11.52 2.52 12.24
CA ILE A 108 -10.56 3.13 11.30
C ILE A 108 -10.98 4.58 11.02
N ILE A 109 -12.23 4.79 10.60
CA ILE A 109 -12.77 6.13 10.31
C ILE A 109 -12.58 7.05 11.50
N PHE A 110 -12.95 6.59 12.70
CA PHE A 110 -12.78 7.37 13.92
C PHE A 110 -11.31 7.77 14.16
N ARG A 111 -10.38 6.81 14.03
CA ARG A 111 -8.95 7.10 14.23
C ARG A 111 -8.40 8.05 13.17
N GLU A 112 -8.85 7.92 11.94
CA GLU A 112 -8.44 8.83 10.85
C GLU A 112 -8.89 10.26 11.15
N GLU A 113 -10.16 10.44 11.48
CA GLU A 113 -10.74 11.76 11.70
C GLU A 113 -10.25 12.41 13.00
N GLN A 114 -10.07 11.63 14.07
CA GLN A 114 -9.75 12.17 15.39
C GLN A 114 -8.25 12.17 15.72
N ILE A 115 -7.45 11.35 15.05
CA ILE A 115 -6.03 11.18 15.38
C ILE A 115 -5.14 11.44 14.18
N VAL A 116 -5.27 10.64 13.11
CA VAL A 116 -4.29 10.64 11.99
C VAL A 116 -4.33 11.95 11.23
N PHE A 117 -5.50 12.41 10.80
CA PHE A 117 -5.63 13.65 10.03
C PHE A 117 -5.29 14.90 10.86
N PRO A 118 -5.74 15.05 12.11
CA PRO A 118 -5.30 16.17 12.95
C PRO A 118 -3.79 16.20 13.18
N VAL A 119 -3.15 15.05 13.36
CA VAL A 119 -1.67 14.98 13.48
C VAL A 119 -1.01 15.36 12.16
N ALA A 120 -1.48 14.83 11.04
CA ALA A 120 -0.95 15.15 9.73
C ALA A 120 -1.02 16.66 9.43
N LEU A 121 -2.17 17.29 9.68
CA LEU A 121 -2.38 18.71 9.45
C LEU A 121 -1.46 19.62 10.30
N ARG A 122 -1.03 19.15 11.47
CA ARG A 122 -0.13 19.91 12.35
C ARG A 122 1.35 19.65 12.04
N ALA A 123 1.67 18.44 11.62
CA ALA A 123 3.05 17.99 11.50
C ALA A 123 3.63 18.16 10.08
N ILE A 124 2.79 18.09 9.05
CA ILE A 124 3.20 18.16 7.65
C ILE A 124 3.16 19.61 7.16
N PRO A 125 4.29 20.16 6.64
CA PRO A 125 4.33 21.50 6.10
C PRO A 125 3.45 21.65 4.85
N GLU A 126 2.98 22.87 4.58
CA GLU A 126 2.01 23.16 3.52
C GLU A 126 2.52 22.73 2.13
N GLU A 127 3.81 22.95 1.86
CA GLU A 127 4.44 22.62 0.58
C GLU A 127 4.38 21.11 0.28
N ALA A 128 4.50 20.29 1.32
CA ALA A 128 4.46 18.84 1.19
C ALA A 128 3.08 18.32 0.76
N TRP A 129 1.99 19.02 1.06
CA TRP A 129 0.66 18.63 0.61
C TRP A 129 0.48 18.70 -0.90
N THR A 130 1.12 19.67 -1.56
CA THR A 130 1.15 19.77 -3.02
C THR A 130 1.90 18.57 -3.62
N GLU A 131 3.05 18.23 -3.05
CA GLU A 131 3.83 17.06 -3.48
C GLU A 131 3.04 15.74 -3.26
N MET A 132 2.35 15.60 -2.14
CA MET A 132 1.49 14.46 -1.86
C MET A 132 0.31 14.36 -2.84
N LEU A 133 -0.25 15.50 -3.27
CA LEU A 133 -1.30 15.54 -4.28
C LEU A 133 -0.77 15.02 -5.62
N ASP A 134 0.41 15.47 -6.06
CA ASP A 134 1.04 15.01 -7.28
C ASP A 134 1.31 13.50 -7.25
N GLN A 135 1.83 12.98 -6.14
CA GLN A 135 2.04 11.54 -5.94
C GLN A 135 0.73 10.76 -5.95
N SER A 136 -0.36 11.36 -5.45
CA SER A 136 -1.69 10.75 -5.42
C SER A 136 -2.27 10.49 -6.80
N HIS A 137 -1.83 11.22 -7.84
CA HIS A 137 -2.25 10.99 -9.22
C HIS A 137 -1.77 9.64 -9.79
N GLU A 138 -0.66 9.12 -9.28
CA GLU A 138 -0.11 7.84 -9.70
C GLU A 138 -0.90 6.65 -9.11
N THR A 139 -1.47 6.84 -7.92
CA THR A 139 -2.22 5.79 -7.22
C THR A 139 -3.66 5.64 -7.71
N GLY A 140 -4.25 6.73 -8.22
CA GLY A 140 -5.67 6.77 -8.60
C GLY A 140 -6.58 7.32 -7.48
N TRP A 141 -7.87 7.43 -7.73
CA TRP A 141 -8.87 8.06 -6.85
C TRP A 141 -10.05 7.13 -6.61
N CYS A 142 -10.60 7.13 -5.40
CA CYS A 142 -11.81 6.38 -5.07
C CYS A 142 -12.96 7.33 -4.73
N TYR A 143 -14.12 7.11 -5.32
CA TYR A 143 -15.39 7.83 -5.12
C TYR A 143 -15.41 9.31 -5.45
N ILE A 144 -14.31 9.87 -5.94
CA ILE A 144 -14.21 11.24 -6.43
C ILE A 144 -13.53 11.25 -7.79
N GLU A 145 -13.81 12.24 -8.59
CA GLU A 145 -13.08 12.49 -9.83
C GLU A 145 -11.63 12.91 -9.51
N GLN A 146 -10.73 12.54 -10.40
CA GLN A 146 -9.34 12.92 -10.25
C GLN A 146 -9.23 14.45 -10.36
N PRO A 147 -8.67 15.14 -9.35
CA PRO A 147 -8.39 16.56 -9.46
C PRO A 147 -7.41 16.85 -10.60
N ASP A 148 -7.50 18.04 -11.19
CA ASP A 148 -6.55 18.48 -12.20
C ASP A 148 -5.12 18.43 -11.65
N LYS A 149 -4.18 17.95 -12.47
CA LYS A 149 -2.76 18.01 -12.10
C LYS A 149 -2.35 19.47 -11.99
N ALA A 150 -1.95 19.91 -10.83
CA ALA A 150 -1.16 21.11 -10.71
C ALA A 150 0.17 20.83 -11.43
N PHE A 151 0.34 21.44 -12.62
CA PHE A 151 1.54 21.28 -13.45
C PHE A 151 2.75 21.91 -12.74
N ASN A 152 3.33 21.20 -11.80
CA ASN A 152 4.68 21.45 -11.34
C ASN A 152 5.51 20.19 -11.61
N ARG A 153 5.88 20.00 -12.88
CA ARG A 153 7.05 19.18 -13.18
C ARG A 153 8.24 19.91 -12.57
N GLN A 154 8.57 19.62 -11.32
CA GLN A 154 9.93 19.86 -10.87
C GLN A 154 10.82 19.09 -11.85
N LYS A 155 11.48 19.82 -12.74
CA LYS A 155 12.62 19.29 -13.48
C LYS A 155 13.57 18.79 -12.40
N VAL A 156 13.72 17.47 -12.28
CA VAL A 156 14.80 16.90 -11.51
C VAL A 156 16.07 17.47 -12.17
N SER A 157 16.64 18.50 -11.58
CA SER A 157 17.91 19.05 -12.01
C SER A 157 18.98 18.09 -11.55
N TYR A 158 19.43 17.26 -12.46
CA TYR A 158 20.59 16.43 -12.22
C TYR A 158 21.81 17.34 -12.30
N ASP A 159 22.44 17.56 -11.17
CA ASP A 159 23.68 18.35 -11.05
C ASP A 159 24.93 17.48 -11.32
N LEU A 160 24.77 16.56 -12.25
CA LEU A 160 25.84 15.69 -12.70
C LEU A 160 26.20 16.01 -14.14
N ASN A 161 27.07 16.98 -14.31
CA ASN A 161 27.76 17.24 -15.58
C ASN A 161 28.71 16.07 -15.87
N GLY A 162 28.21 14.98 -16.49
CA GLY A 162 29.07 13.90 -16.94
C GLY A 162 28.37 12.56 -17.14
N LYS A 163 29.06 11.69 -17.85
CA LYS A 163 28.70 10.29 -17.98
C LYS A 163 29.26 9.51 -16.80
N ILE A 164 28.46 8.58 -16.27
CA ILE A 164 28.89 7.65 -15.23
C ILE A 164 29.59 6.48 -15.91
N ASN A 165 30.82 6.17 -15.46
CA ASN A 165 31.50 4.96 -15.88
C ASN A 165 30.92 3.76 -15.12
N LEU A 166 30.33 2.83 -15.86
CA LEU A 166 29.70 1.61 -15.31
C LEU A 166 30.61 0.38 -15.44
N GLY A 167 31.90 0.59 -15.73
CA GLY A 167 32.88 -0.48 -15.95
C GLY A 167 32.90 -1.03 -17.37
N THR A 168 31.75 -1.33 -17.93
CA THR A 168 31.59 -1.87 -19.29
C THR A 168 31.17 -0.80 -20.31
N GLY A 169 30.93 0.44 -19.86
CA GLY A 169 30.50 1.55 -20.71
C GLY A 169 30.12 2.78 -19.91
N PHE A 170 29.60 3.77 -20.60
CA PHE A 170 29.26 5.07 -20.01
C PHE A 170 27.80 5.43 -20.30
N LEU A 171 27.06 5.75 -19.25
CA LEU A 171 25.70 6.30 -19.35
C LEU A 171 25.63 7.65 -18.63
N ASN A 172 24.80 8.56 -19.12
CA ASN A 172 24.42 9.70 -18.32
C ASN A 172 23.29 9.30 -17.34
N PRO A 173 23.02 10.08 -16.28
CA PRO A 173 22.00 9.75 -15.29
C PRO A 173 20.61 9.51 -15.90
N GLU A 174 20.22 10.28 -16.91
CA GLU A 174 18.93 10.13 -17.59
C GLU A 174 18.83 8.77 -18.31
N GLN A 175 19.89 8.39 -19.04
CA GLN A 175 19.95 7.09 -19.71
C GLN A 175 19.89 5.94 -18.70
N LEU A 176 20.56 6.06 -17.56
CA LEU A 176 20.51 5.06 -16.50
C LEU A 176 19.11 4.88 -15.92
N ILE A 177 18.41 6.00 -15.65
CA ILE A 177 17.02 5.97 -15.20
C ILE A 177 16.12 5.31 -16.24
N LEU A 178 16.21 5.73 -17.49
CA LEU A 178 15.40 5.15 -18.57
C LEU A 178 15.64 3.63 -18.71
N LEU A 179 16.88 3.20 -18.55
CA LEU A 179 17.21 1.77 -18.58
C LEU A 179 16.60 1.02 -17.40
N LEU A 180 16.76 1.54 -16.18
CA LEU A 180 16.21 0.90 -14.97
C LEU A 180 14.68 0.85 -14.98
N ASP A 181 14.02 1.88 -15.51
CA ASP A 181 12.56 1.96 -15.63
C ASP A 181 11.97 1.05 -16.73
N LYS A 182 12.83 0.54 -17.63
CA LYS A 182 12.43 -0.40 -18.70
C LYS A 182 12.74 -1.85 -18.40
N LEU A 183 13.40 -2.13 -17.28
CA LEU A 183 13.57 -3.52 -16.86
C LEU A 183 12.21 -4.16 -16.56
N THR A 184 12.13 -5.46 -16.84
CA THR A 184 10.90 -6.26 -16.59
C THR A 184 10.71 -6.62 -15.12
N VAL A 185 11.59 -6.14 -14.25
CA VAL A 185 11.58 -6.38 -12.81
C VAL A 185 11.46 -5.06 -12.05
N ASP A 186 10.71 -5.07 -10.97
CA ASP A 186 10.66 -3.96 -10.03
C ASP A 186 11.91 -3.98 -9.14
N ILE A 187 12.64 -2.87 -9.10
CA ILE A 187 13.84 -2.74 -8.28
C ILE A 187 13.53 -1.82 -7.10
N THR A 188 14.03 -2.19 -5.92
CA THR A 188 14.09 -1.31 -4.76
C THR A 188 15.46 -1.47 -4.11
N PHE A 189 16.18 -0.38 -3.89
CA PHE A 189 17.48 -0.35 -3.22
C PHE A 189 17.32 0.24 -1.82
N ILE A 190 17.87 -0.45 -0.83
CA ILE A 190 17.97 0.01 0.55
C ILE A 190 19.43 0.11 0.95
N ASP A 191 19.76 1.04 1.84
CA ASP A 191 21.12 1.24 2.36
C ASP A 191 21.44 0.37 3.60
N GLU A 192 22.61 0.55 4.13
CA GLU A 192 23.09 -0.12 5.35
C GLU A 192 22.31 0.25 6.61
N ASN A 193 21.53 1.34 6.56
CA ASN A 193 20.65 1.79 7.64
C ASN A 193 19.22 1.27 7.47
N ASP A 194 18.95 0.37 6.54
CA ASP A 194 17.61 -0.14 6.18
C ASP A 194 16.68 0.92 5.54
N GLU A 195 17.22 2.03 5.04
CA GLU A 195 16.44 3.09 4.43
C GLU A 195 16.31 2.88 2.92
N VAL A 196 15.11 3.10 2.40
CA VAL A 196 14.88 3.04 0.96
C VAL A 196 15.53 4.25 0.31
N LEU A 197 16.53 4.04 -0.55
CA LEU A 197 17.20 5.10 -1.30
C LEU A 197 16.74 5.22 -2.75
N TYR A 198 16.26 4.13 -3.35
CA TYR A 198 15.84 4.14 -4.75
C TYR A 198 14.79 3.07 -5.02
N PHE A 199 13.92 3.33 -5.97
CA PHE A 199 13.07 2.34 -6.62
C PHE A 199 12.88 2.70 -8.11
N SER A 200 12.74 1.68 -8.99
CA SER A 200 12.51 1.90 -10.42
C SER A 200 11.11 2.46 -10.67
N GLY A 201 10.99 3.39 -11.62
CA GLY A 201 9.76 4.11 -11.95
C GLY A 201 8.88 3.40 -13.00
N ALA A 202 8.91 2.07 -13.08
CA ALA A 202 8.09 1.32 -14.03
C ALA A 202 6.59 1.63 -13.83
N LYS A 203 5.85 1.80 -14.96
CA LYS A 203 4.42 2.16 -14.91
C LYS A 203 3.53 1.07 -14.32
N ASP A 204 3.93 -0.20 -14.50
CA ASP A 204 3.13 -1.38 -14.15
C ASP A 204 3.72 -2.12 -12.95
N ARG A 205 4.22 -1.37 -11.95
CA ARG A 205 4.77 -1.98 -10.73
C ARG A 205 3.76 -2.89 -10.05
N ILE A 206 4.24 -4.04 -9.60
CA ILE A 206 3.44 -5.00 -8.84
C ILE A 206 3.04 -4.40 -7.48
N PHE A 207 4.01 -3.80 -6.79
CA PHE A 207 3.79 -3.09 -5.53
C PHE A 207 3.87 -1.58 -5.77
N PRO A 208 2.77 -0.84 -5.60
CA PRO A 208 2.77 0.60 -5.74
C PRO A 208 3.81 1.25 -4.82
N ARG A 209 4.53 2.22 -5.34
CA ARG A 209 5.50 3.01 -4.59
C ARG A 209 5.34 4.48 -4.95
N SER A 210 5.54 5.35 -3.99
CA SER A 210 5.62 6.80 -4.22
C SER A 210 6.96 7.32 -3.69
N LYS A 211 7.37 8.49 -4.15
CA LYS A 211 8.62 9.13 -3.69
C LYS A 211 8.66 9.36 -2.17
N ALA A 212 7.51 9.35 -1.50
CA ALA A 212 7.41 9.49 -0.05
C ALA A 212 8.12 8.37 0.73
N ILE A 213 8.37 7.20 0.10
CA ILE A 213 9.08 6.11 0.77
C ILE A 213 10.60 6.32 0.85
N ILE A 214 11.16 7.26 0.10
CA ILE A 214 12.61 7.53 0.12
C ILE A 214 13.01 8.03 1.51
N GLY A 215 14.03 7.38 2.11
CA GLY A 215 14.47 7.57 3.49
C GLY A 215 13.57 6.90 4.54
N ARG A 216 12.57 6.12 4.13
CA ARG A 216 11.76 5.31 5.04
C ARG A 216 12.45 4.00 5.35
N LYS A 217 12.37 3.56 6.60
CA LYS A 217 12.85 2.23 6.99
C LYS A 217 12.07 1.14 6.23
N VAL A 218 12.78 0.17 5.67
CA VAL A 218 12.15 -0.91 4.88
C VAL A 218 11.13 -1.71 5.70
N GLN A 219 11.33 -1.84 6.99
CA GLN A 219 10.37 -2.48 7.91
C GLN A 219 9.00 -1.79 7.87
N ASN A 220 8.98 -0.46 7.73
CA ASN A 220 7.76 0.32 7.65
C ASN A 220 7.09 0.28 6.25
N CYS A 221 7.74 -0.37 5.29
CA CYS A 221 7.17 -0.62 3.95
C CYS A 221 6.45 -1.97 3.86
N HIS A 222 6.35 -2.70 4.97
CA HIS A 222 5.76 -4.03 5.03
C HIS A 222 4.66 -4.09 6.10
N PRO A 223 3.62 -4.91 5.89
CA PRO A 223 2.63 -5.19 6.92
C PRO A 223 3.29 -5.79 8.17
N PRO A 224 2.80 -5.49 9.38
CA PRO A 224 3.37 -5.99 10.63
C PRO A 224 3.62 -7.50 10.67
N GLU A 225 2.74 -8.27 10.01
CA GLU A 225 2.82 -9.73 9.92
C GLU A 225 4.07 -10.22 9.18
N SER A 226 4.64 -9.43 8.28
CA SER A 226 5.82 -9.79 7.48
C SER A 226 7.12 -9.12 7.91
N VAL A 227 7.08 -8.17 8.82
CA VAL A 227 8.27 -7.43 9.29
C VAL A 227 9.33 -8.36 9.88
N HIS A 228 8.94 -9.43 10.57
CA HIS A 228 9.90 -10.38 11.13
C HIS A 228 10.74 -11.07 10.04
N TYR A 229 10.15 -11.43 8.89
CA TYR A 229 10.90 -11.99 7.75
C TYR A 229 11.90 -10.98 7.19
N VAL A 230 11.48 -9.71 7.07
CA VAL A 230 12.38 -8.63 6.60
C VAL A 230 13.58 -8.51 7.53
N ASN A 231 13.35 -8.50 8.85
CA ASN A 231 14.43 -8.40 9.84
C ASN A 231 15.37 -9.62 9.83
N GLU A 232 14.82 -10.82 9.64
CA GLU A 232 15.63 -12.04 9.50
C GLU A 232 16.54 -11.98 8.26
N ILE A 233 16.03 -11.52 7.12
CA ILE A 233 16.83 -11.37 5.89
C ILE A 233 17.93 -10.37 6.09
N ILE A 234 17.62 -9.17 6.59
CA ILE A 234 18.59 -8.10 6.82
C ILE A 234 19.68 -8.57 7.80
N THR A 235 19.26 -9.21 8.89
CA THR A 235 20.21 -9.75 9.88
C THR A 235 21.11 -10.83 9.27
N ALA A 236 20.56 -11.73 8.46
CA ALA A 236 21.34 -12.76 7.77
C ALA A 236 22.34 -12.16 6.77
N PHE A 237 21.94 -11.09 6.05
CA PHE A 237 22.80 -10.37 5.12
C PHE A 237 23.92 -9.64 5.87
N ARG A 238 23.64 -8.90 6.94
CA ARG A 238 24.64 -8.20 7.76
C ARG A 238 25.66 -9.13 8.37
N ASN A 239 25.23 -10.31 8.80
CA ASN A 239 26.10 -11.30 9.40
C ASN A 239 26.83 -12.17 8.37
N GLY A 240 26.72 -11.90 7.07
CA GLY A 240 27.33 -12.69 6.00
C GLY A 240 26.83 -14.14 5.90
N LYS A 241 25.71 -14.47 6.54
CA LYS A 241 25.14 -15.83 6.52
C LYS A 241 24.46 -16.16 5.21
N LYS A 242 23.96 -15.15 4.49
CA LYS A 242 23.31 -15.28 3.19
C LYS A 242 23.66 -14.07 2.32
N ASP A 243 23.67 -14.30 1.00
CA ASP A 243 23.84 -13.26 0.00
C ASP A 243 22.57 -13.01 -0.81
N ASN A 244 21.63 -13.92 -0.72
CA ASN A 244 20.30 -13.79 -1.33
C ASN A 244 19.21 -14.41 -0.48
N ALA A 245 17.95 -14.02 -0.74
CA ALA A 245 16.76 -14.63 -0.20
C ALA A 245 15.64 -14.55 -1.25
N ASP A 246 14.92 -15.65 -1.40
CA ASP A 246 13.90 -15.81 -2.43
C ASP A 246 12.54 -16.09 -1.79
N PHE A 247 11.49 -15.45 -2.33
CA PHE A 247 10.11 -15.62 -1.89
C PHE A 247 9.17 -15.71 -3.08
N TRP A 248 8.12 -16.46 -2.90
CA TRP A 248 7.00 -16.56 -3.84
C TRP A 248 5.73 -16.20 -3.12
N ILE A 249 4.97 -15.31 -3.70
CA ILE A 249 3.64 -14.96 -3.19
C ILE A 249 2.61 -15.03 -4.32
N GLN A 250 1.40 -15.42 -3.97
CA GLN A 250 0.26 -15.31 -4.86
C GLN A 250 -0.48 -14.02 -4.56
N LEU A 251 -0.53 -13.11 -5.52
CA LEU A 251 -1.28 -11.86 -5.40
C LEU A 251 -2.28 -11.75 -6.54
N LYS A 252 -3.56 -11.84 -6.22
CA LYS A 252 -4.66 -11.95 -7.19
C LYS A 252 -4.42 -13.20 -8.09
N ASP A 253 -4.37 -13.02 -9.38
CA ASP A 253 -4.14 -14.02 -10.42
C ASP A 253 -2.66 -14.14 -10.85
N ARG A 254 -1.77 -13.44 -10.17
CA ARG A 254 -0.32 -13.43 -10.47
C ARG A 254 0.47 -14.18 -9.42
N PHE A 255 1.43 -14.95 -9.89
CA PHE A 255 2.47 -15.55 -9.08
C PHE A 255 3.70 -14.62 -9.12
N ILE A 256 4.10 -14.08 -7.96
CA ILE A 256 5.14 -13.07 -7.86
C ILE A 256 6.37 -13.71 -7.23
N TYR A 257 7.48 -13.62 -7.94
CA TYR A 257 8.80 -14.01 -7.46
C TYR A 257 9.55 -12.79 -6.97
N ILE A 258 9.99 -12.81 -5.72
CA ILE A 258 10.70 -11.73 -5.05
C ILE A 258 12.09 -12.24 -4.67
N ARG A 259 13.14 -11.52 -5.09
CA ARG A 259 14.52 -11.81 -4.72
C ARG A 259 15.14 -10.62 -4.00
N TYR A 260 15.86 -10.93 -2.95
CA TYR A 260 16.69 -9.98 -2.21
C TYR A 260 18.15 -10.37 -2.41
N PHE A 261 18.99 -9.37 -2.60
CA PHE A 261 20.43 -9.54 -2.75
C PHE A 261 21.16 -8.63 -1.78
N ALA A 262 22.14 -9.17 -1.06
CA ALA A 262 23.09 -8.37 -0.31
C ALA A 262 24.12 -7.80 -1.30
N LEU A 263 24.16 -6.48 -1.43
CA LEU A 263 25.18 -5.79 -2.21
C LEU A 263 26.33 -5.42 -1.26
N ARG A 264 27.52 -5.90 -1.58
CA ARG A 264 28.72 -5.61 -0.81
C ARG A 264 29.78 -4.98 -1.68
N ASN A 265 30.44 -3.94 -1.18
CA ASN A 265 31.64 -3.40 -1.81
C ASN A 265 32.84 -4.30 -1.50
N GLU A 266 34.02 -3.94 -2.01
CA GLU A 266 35.29 -4.67 -1.74
C GLU A 266 35.66 -4.74 -0.25
N GLN A 267 35.09 -3.87 0.60
CA GLN A 267 35.29 -3.83 2.03
C GLN A 267 34.25 -4.67 2.80
N HIS A 268 33.37 -5.39 2.09
CA HIS A 268 32.28 -6.19 2.66
C HIS A 268 31.24 -5.40 3.51
N ILE A 269 31.11 -4.10 3.24
CA ILE A 269 30.11 -3.24 3.88
C ILE A 269 28.95 -3.04 2.92
#